data_e874b10880ad6f959db06995700d3245
#
_entry.id   e874b10880ad6f959db06995700d3245
#
_cell.length_a   1.000
_cell.length_b   1.000
_cell.length_c   1.000
_cell.angle_alpha   90.00
_cell.angle_beta   90.00
_cell.angle_gamma   90.00
#
_symmetry.space_group_name_H-M   'P 1'
#
loop_
_entity.id
_entity.type
_entity.pdbx_description
1 polymer ?
#
loop_
_entity_poly.entity_id
_entity_poly.type
_entity_poly.pdbx_seq_one_letter_code
_entity_poly.pdbx_strand_id
1 'polypeptide(L)'
;RDYPEGLRSVILDSTYPLQVSLYAGAPANLDRALNVFFDGCAADPACSEAYPELETVFYELVDQLNDSPVTFSVTQPLSGETYDVLLNGDGLIGFLFQSLYATEIIPLLPKIIFDTRDGNYDTLALVMGSFLVNMELVTMGMQYSVQCGEEVYFSSPGEFAAAAEAYPETRDLFDSSPNLGESIFTICEIWGAKEADPIENEPVNSGIPTLVLAGEYDPITPPSWGELAAETLDNSFYCEFPGVGHGASISGEECPLSIALAFLDDPTTEPDGSCIAEMSGPDFFTPETEITLVPFTSEILGISGVVPESWVELSPGTY
;
A
#
# COMPACT_ATOMS: atom_id res chain seq x y z
N ARG A 1 -0.27 25.70 0.13
CA ARG A 1 -0.07 26.65 -0.95
C ARG A 1 -1.10 27.79 -0.89
N ASP A 2 -2.38 27.54 -1.08
CA ASP A 2 -3.37 28.59 -1.33
C ASP A 2 -3.89 29.29 -0.06
N TYR A 3 -3.89 28.58 1.06
CA TYR A 3 -4.39 29.08 2.36
C TYR A 3 -3.43 28.73 3.50
N PRO A 4 -2.18 29.26 3.48
CA PRO A 4 -1.16 28.89 4.47
C PRO A 4 -1.36 29.52 5.84
N GLU A 5 -2.24 30.54 5.95
CA GLU A 5 -2.45 31.27 7.19
C GLU A 5 -3.07 30.38 8.26
N GLY A 6 -2.43 30.32 9.41
CA GLY A 6 -2.88 29.55 10.57
C GLY A 6 -2.40 28.11 10.60
N LEU A 7 -1.66 27.66 9.59
CA LEU A 7 -0.98 26.36 9.65
C LEU A 7 0.29 26.48 10.50
N ARG A 8 0.41 25.62 11.51
CA ARG A 8 1.60 25.52 12.36
C ARG A 8 2.63 24.59 11.73
N SER A 9 2.19 23.47 11.21
CA SER A 9 3.02 22.44 10.60
C SER A 9 2.16 21.52 9.74
N VAL A 10 2.81 20.70 8.89
CA VAL A 10 2.17 19.71 8.01
C VAL A 10 2.90 18.39 8.15
N ILE A 11 2.17 17.28 8.16
CA ILE A 11 2.72 15.93 7.94
C ILE A 11 2.19 15.45 6.59
N LEU A 12 3.12 15.08 5.70
CA LEU A 12 2.84 14.42 4.43
C LEU A 12 3.24 12.96 4.60
N ASP A 13 2.27 12.08 4.72
CA ASP A 13 2.49 10.65 4.92
C ASP A 13 2.08 9.91 3.66
N SER A 14 3.03 9.22 3.04
CA SER A 14 2.85 8.56 1.74
C SER A 14 2.36 9.53 0.68
N THR A 15 3.19 10.53 0.40
CA THR A 15 2.78 11.71 -0.34
C THR A 15 2.75 11.50 -1.85
N TYR A 16 1.77 12.12 -2.48
CA TYR A 16 1.63 12.25 -3.92
C TYR A 16 1.96 13.71 -4.32
N PRO A 17 3.17 13.99 -4.84
CA PRO A 17 3.54 15.34 -5.25
C PRO A 17 2.73 15.76 -6.48
N LEU A 18 2.25 17.01 -6.49
CA LEU A 18 1.35 17.50 -7.55
C LEU A 18 1.94 17.43 -8.96
N GLN A 19 3.26 17.55 -9.11
CA GLN A 19 3.95 17.58 -10.41
C GLN A 19 4.18 16.20 -11.04
N VAL A 20 3.79 15.11 -10.39
CA VAL A 20 3.92 13.77 -10.97
C VAL A 20 2.58 13.30 -11.53
N SER A 21 2.61 12.40 -12.51
CA SER A 21 1.41 11.74 -13.00
C SER A 21 1.22 10.42 -12.30
N LEU A 22 0.13 10.26 -11.55
CA LEU A 22 -0.24 9.00 -10.90
C LEU A 22 -0.35 7.87 -11.94
N TYR A 23 -1.01 8.14 -13.05
CA TYR A 23 -1.32 7.13 -14.06
C TYR A 23 -0.10 6.69 -14.84
N ALA A 24 0.75 7.64 -15.28
CA ALA A 24 2.00 7.30 -15.93
C ALA A 24 3.04 6.71 -14.97
N GLY A 25 2.96 7.03 -13.67
CA GLY A 25 3.86 6.51 -12.65
C GLY A 25 3.47 5.13 -12.11
N ALA A 26 2.17 4.78 -12.13
CA ALA A 26 1.67 3.57 -11.47
C ALA A 26 2.36 2.26 -11.92
N PRO A 27 2.62 1.99 -13.21
CA PRO A 27 3.34 0.79 -13.63
C PRO A 27 4.75 0.68 -13.02
N ALA A 28 5.52 1.77 -13.05
CA ALA A 28 6.86 1.81 -12.48
C ALA A 28 6.86 1.66 -10.95
N ASN A 29 5.88 2.28 -10.28
CA ASN A 29 5.76 2.20 -8.83
C ASN A 29 5.43 0.79 -8.36
N LEU A 30 4.51 0.10 -9.05
CA LEU A 30 4.18 -1.28 -8.78
C LEU A 30 5.37 -2.21 -9.02
N ASP A 31 6.03 -2.10 -10.18
CA ASP A 31 7.22 -2.90 -10.50
C ASP A 31 8.29 -2.74 -9.41
N ARG A 32 8.59 -1.50 -9.03
CA ARG A 32 9.51 -1.22 -7.93
C ARG A 32 9.09 -1.91 -6.63
N ALA A 33 7.81 -1.80 -6.23
CA ALA A 33 7.33 -2.37 -4.98
C ALA A 33 7.35 -3.90 -4.98
N LEU A 34 7.04 -4.53 -6.11
CA LEU A 34 7.19 -5.98 -6.29
C LEU A 34 8.66 -6.40 -6.18
N ASN A 35 9.57 -5.68 -6.83
CA ASN A 35 11.00 -5.96 -6.72
C ASN A 35 11.51 -5.82 -5.27
N VAL A 36 11.12 -4.77 -4.54
CA VAL A 36 11.45 -4.61 -3.11
C VAL A 36 10.92 -5.79 -2.29
N PHE A 37 9.71 -6.24 -2.56
CA PHE A 37 9.13 -7.39 -1.86
C PHE A 37 9.89 -8.69 -2.14
N PHE A 38 10.19 -8.99 -3.40
CA PHE A 38 10.93 -10.21 -3.76
C PHE A 38 12.37 -10.17 -3.25
N ASP A 39 13.06 -9.04 -3.40
CA ASP A 39 14.42 -8.84 -2.89
C ASP A 39 14.47 -8.94 -1.36
N GLY A 40 13.46 -8.40 -0.67
CA GLY A 40 13.34 -8.49 0.78
C GLY A 40 13.26 -9.94 1.28
N CYS A 41 12.41 -10.77 0.64
CA CYS A 41 12.34 -12.20 0.96
C CYS A 41 13.64 -12.94 0.57
N ALA A 42 14.22 -12.62 -0.58
CA ALA A 42 15.48 -13.26 -1.00
C ALA A 42 16.66 -12.91 -0.08
N ALA A 43 16.66 -11.73 0.52
CA ALA A 43 17.70 -11.30 1.48
C ALA A 43 17.49 -11.88 2.89
N ASP A 44 16.27 -12.29 3.24
CA ASP A 44 15.96 -12.96 4.50
C ASP A 44 16.23 -14.47 4.38
N PRO A 45 17.20 -15.03 5.16
CA PRO A 45 17.52 -16.45 5.08
C PRO A 45 16.35 -17.39 5.40
N ALA A 46 15.47 -17.03 6.33
CA ALA A 46 14.33 -17.85 6.70
C ALA A 46 13.24 -17.82 5.62
N CYS A 47 12.97 -16.63 5.05
CA CYS A 47 12.05 -16.48 3.94
C CYS A 47 12.54 -17.21 2.70
N SER A 48 13.80 -17.00 2.29
CA SER A 48 14.37 -17.61 1.08
C SER A 48 14.51 -19.15 1.19
N GLU A 49 14.69 -19.70 2.40
CA GLU A 49 14.66 -21.14 2.62
C GLU A 49 13.23 -21.70 2.56
N ALA A 50 12.25 -21.01 3.14
CA ALA A 50 10.86 -21.44 3.17
C ALA A 50 10.17 -21.26 1.81
N TYR A 51 10.52 -20.22 1.05
CA TYR A 51 9.89 -19.82 -0.20
C TYR A 51 10.92 -19.59 -1.31
N PRO A 52 11.64 -20.66 -1.73
CA PRO A 52 12.71 -20.53 -2.71
C PRO A 52 12.18 -20.01 -4.06
N GLU A 53 12.97 -19.15 -4.70
CA GLU A 53 12.66 -18.57 -6.02
C GLU A 53 11.27 -17.89 -6.09
N LEU A 54 10.89 -17.18 -5.00
CA LEU A 54 9.56 -16.60 -4.80
C LEU A 54 9.08 -15.78 -6.01
N GLU A 55 9.93 -14.94 -6.58
CA GLU A 55 9.60 -14.14 -7.76
C GLU A 55 9.25 -15.01 -8.97
N THR A 56 10.09 -16.01 -9.26
CA THR A 56 9.84 -16.95 -10.37
C THR A 56 8.53 -17.70 -10.17
N VAL A 57 8.31 -18.21 -8.95
CA VAL A 57 7.07 -18.93 -8.58
C VAL A 57 5.85 -18.02 -8.75
N PHE A 58 5.97 -16.76 -8.38
CA PHE A 58 4.88 -15.79 -8.52
C PHE A 58 4.48 -15.58 -9.99
N TYR A 59 5.44 -15.29 -10.88
CA TYR A 59 5.13 -15.04 -12.28
C TYR A 59 4.68 -16.31 -13.03
N GLU A 60 5.24 -17.48 -12.72
CA GLU A 60 4.72 -18.76 -13.22
C GLU A 60 3.27 -19.01 -12.78
N LEU A 61 2.92 -18.65 -11.54
CA LEU A 61 1.56 -18.76 -11.02
C LEU A 61 0.61 -17.77 -11.72
N VAL A 62 1.06 -16.55 -12.00
CA VAL A 62 0.32 -15.55 -12.77
C VAL A 62 -0.02 -16.11 -14.17
N ASP A 63 0.95 -16.64 -14.89
CA ASP A 63 0.73 -17.25 -16.20
C ASP A 63 -0.26 -18.42 -16.12
N GLN A 64 -0.09 -19.30 -15.12
CA GLN A 64 -0.98 -20.44 -14.91
C GLN A 64 -2.43 -20.00 -14.64
N LEU A 65 -2.62 -18.98 -13.80
CA LEU A 65 -3.95 -18.47 -13.46
C LEU A 65 -4.59 -17.70 -14.62
N ASN A 66 -3.81 -17.05 -15.47
CA ASN A 66 -4.32 -16.45 -16.71
C ASN A 66 -4.78 -17.51 -17.70
N ASP A 67 -4.07 -18.62 -17.82
CA ASP A 67 -4.47 -19.76 -18.67
C ASP A 67 -5.66 -20.54 -18.08
N SER A 68 -5.74 -20.64 -16.78
CA SER A 68 -6.72 -21.47 -16.06
C SER A 68 -7.17 -20.80 -14.76
N PRO A 69 -8.05 -19.80 -14.84
CA PRO A 69 -8.57 -19.11 -13.65
C PRO A 69 -9.27 -20.03 -12.66
N VAL A 70 -9.17 -19.73 -11.39
CA VAL A 70 -9.78 -20.52 -10.30
C VAL A 70 -10.91 -19.74 -9.64
N THR A 71 -11.86 -20.47 -9.04
CA THR A 71 -12.96 -19.88 -8.27
C THR A 71 -12.93 -20.40 -6.85
N PHE A 72 -13.03 -19.50 -5.88
CA PHE A 72 -13.14 -19.82 -4.46
C PHE A 72 -14.07 -18.82 -3.75
N SER A 73 -14.52 -19.16 -2.55
CA SER A 73 -15.43 -18.29 -1.79
C SER A 73 -14.66 -17.37 -0.85
N VAL A 74 -15.06 -16.09 -0.84
CA VAL A 74 -14.53 -15.04 0.05
C VAL A 74 -15.66 -14.54 0.92
N THR A 75 -15.45 -14.48 2.23
CA THR A 75 -16.45 -13.99 3.20
C THR A 75 -16.04 -12.62 3.71
N GLN A 76 -16.93 -11.64 3.58
CA GLN A 76 -16.75 -10.32 4.18
C GLN A 76 -16.97 -10.43 5.70
N PRO A 77 -15.97 -10.10 6.54
CA PRO A 77 -16.00 -10.47 7.96
C PRO A 77 -17.04 -9.73 8.81
N LEU A 78 -17.45 -8.52 8.41
CA LEU A 78 -18.42 -7.72 9.18
C LEU A 78 -19.87 -8.10 8.87
N SER A 79 -20.20 -8.34 7.58
CA SER A 79 -21.55 -8.71 7.16
C SER A 79 -21.79 -10.22 7.23
N GLY A 80 -20.74 -11.03 7.13
CA GLY A 80 -20.82 -12.47 6.97
C GLY A 80 -21.29 -12.90 5.57
N GLU A 81 -21.44 -11.96 4.64
CA GLU A 81 -21.79 -12.29 3.25
C GLU A 81 -20.62 -12.98 2.55
N THR A 82 -20.96 -14.00 1.75
CA THR A 82 -19.98 -14.79 1.02
C THR A 82 -20.16 -14.59 -0.48
N TYR A 83 -19.05 -14.38 -1.17
CA TYR A 83 -18.98 -14.15 -2.61
C TYR A 83 -18.09 -15.19 -3.26
N ASP A 84 -18.48 -15.68 -4.44
CA ASP A 84 -17.60 -16.48 -5.28
C ASP A 84 -16.72 -15.52 -6.11
N VAL A 85 -15.41 -15.61 -5.91
CA VAL A 85 -14.41 -14.79 -6.59
C VAL A 85 -13.70 -15.62 -7.65
N LEU A 86 -13.66 -15.10 -8.87
CA LEU A 86 -12.82 -15.64 -9.94
C LEU A 86 -11.45 -14.96 -9.88
N LEU A 87 -10.40 -15.75 -9.67
CA LEU A 87 -9.02 -15.28 -9.66
C LEU A 87 -8.32 -15.74 -10.94
N ASN A 88 -7.83 -14.78 -11.71
CA ASN A 88 -6.84 -14.94 -12.77
C ASN A 88 -5.48 -14.37 -12.34
N GLY A 89 -4.47 -14.43 -13.19
CA GLY A 89 -3.13 -13.93 -12.86
C GLY A 89 -3.09 -12.43 -12.59
N ASP A 90 -3.81 -11.62 -13.40
CA ASP A 90 -3.89 -10.17 -13.20
C ASP A 90 -4.55 -9.83 -11.85
N GLY A 91 -5.57 -10.62 -11.47
CA GLY A 91 -6.20 -10.53 -10.16
C GLY A 91 -5.22 -10.83 -9.01
N LEU A 92 -4.28 -11.76 -9.20
CA LEU A 92 -3.24 -12.06 -8.23
C LEU A 92 -2.23 -10.90 -8.12
N ILE A 93 -1.82 -10.29 -9.23
CA ILE A 93 -0.97 -9.08 -9.22
C ILE A 93 -1.70 -7.95 -8.49
N GLY A 94 -2.98 -7.73 -8.81
CA GLY A 94 -3.82 -6.73 -8.16
C GLY A 94 -4.00 -6.98 -6.66
N PHE A 95 -4.07 -8.24 -6.25
CA PHE A 95 -4.08 -8.63 -4.83
C PHE A 95 -2.76 -8.25 -4.14
N LEU A 96 -1.60 -8.54 -4.74
CA LEU A 96 -0.32 -8.13 -4.19
C LEU A 96 -0.21 -6.60 -4.10
N PHE A 97 -0.57 -5.90 -5.17
CA PHE A 97 -0.61 -4.43 -5.19
C PHE A 97 -1.42 -3.89 -3.99
N GLN A 98 -2.63 -4.38 -3.79
CA GLN A 98 -3.48 -3.96 -2.69
C GLN A 98 -2.92 -4.35 -1.31
N SER A 99 -2.25 -5.49 -1.23
CA SER A 99 -1.68 -6.00 0.03
C SER A 99 -0.43 -5.24 0.47
N LEU A 100 0.36 -4.71 -0.47
CA LEU A 100 1.56 -3.92 -0.17
C LEU A 100 1.23 -2.54 0.46
N TYR A 101 -0.04 -2.10 0.41
CA TYR A 101 -0.49 -0.94 1.20
C TYR A 101 -0.45 -1.21 2.71
N ALA A 102 -0.73 -2.45 3.13
CA ALA A 102 -0.94 -2.80 4.52
C ALA A 102 0.31 -3.49 5.10
N THR A 103 1.07 -2.77 5.92
CA THR A 103 2.32 -3.25 6.52
C THR A 103 2.16 -4.62 7.18
N GLU A 104 1.07 -4.84 7.90
CA GLU A 104 0.78 -6.08 8.61
C GLU A 104 0.48 -7.28 7.70
N ILE A 105 0.17 -7.05 6.42
CA ILE A 105 -0.12 -8.12 5.45
C ILE A 105 1.16 -8.55 4.71
N ILE A 106 2.12 -7.66 4.51
CA ILE A 106 3.35 -7.93 3.76
C ILE A 106 4.05 -9.22 4.22
N PRO A 107 4.21 -9.49 5.53
CA PRO A 107 4.85 -10.72 6.01
C PRO A 107 4.17 -12.02 5.56
N LEU A 108 2.87 -11.99 5.26
CA LEU A 108 2.10 -13.17 4.88
C LEU A 108 2.16 -13.48 3.37
N LEU A 109 2.60 -12.53 2.55
CA LEU A 109 2.52 -12.64 1.09
C LEU A 109 3.29 -13.82 0.51
N PRO A 110 4.54 -14.15 0.95
CA PRO A 110 5.23 -15.33 0.44
C PRO A 110 4.44 -16.63 0.69
N LYS A 111 3.85 -16.77 1.89
CA LYS A 111 2.99 -17.91 2.22
C LYS A 111 1.75 -17.96 1.33
N ILE A 112 1.08 -16.83 1.11
CA ILE A 112 -0.13 -16.76 0.28
C ILE A 112 0.18 -17.19 -1.16
N ILE A 113 1.31 -16.77 -1.72
CA ILE A 113 1.73 -17.16 -3.07
C ILE A 113 1.94 -18.68 -3.15
N PHE A 114 2.67 -19.27 -2.20
CA PHE A 114 2.95 -20.70 -2.19
C PHE A 114 1.69 -21.54 -1.90
N ASP A 115 0.86 -21.12 -0.95
CA ASP A 115 -0.43 -21.76 -0.68
C ASP A 115 -1.33 -21.75 -1.93
N THR A 116 -1.41 -20.61 -2.62
CA THR A 116 -2.22 -20.45 -3.85
C THR A 116 -1.71 -21.37 -4.97
N ARG A 117 -0.38 -21.45 -5.17
CA ARG A 117 0.26 -22.40 -6.09
C ARG A 117 -0.15 -23.83 -5.80
N ASP A 118 -0.22 -24.19 -4.53
CA ASP A 118 -0.53 -25.56 -4.07
C ASP A 118 -2.07 -25.82 -4.00
N GLY A 119 -2.88 -24.83 -4.41
CA GLY A 119 -4.35 -24.94 -4.47
C GLY A 119 -5.06 -24.70 -3.12
N ASN A 120 -4.36 -24.13 -2.14
CA ASN A 120 -4.95 -23.68 -0.88
C ASN A 120 -5.19 -22.17 -0.92
N TYR A 121 -6.45 -21.75 -0.91
CA TYR A 121 -6.87 -20.35 -1.02
C TYR A 121 -7.33 -19.76 0.33
N ASP A 122 -7.18 -20.46 1.45
CA ASP A 122 -7.78 -20.06 2.73
C ASP A 122 -7.24 -18.71 3.22
N THR A 123 -5.90 -18.52 3.22
CA THR A 123 -5.28 -17.27 3.66
C THR A 123 -5.56 -16.13 2.68
N LEU A 124 -5.50 -16.42 1.37
CA LEU A 124 -5.87 -15.47 0.33
C LEU A 124 -7.31 -14.97 0.49
N ALA A 125 -8.27 -15.90 0.69
CA ALA A 125 -9.67 -15.57 0.88
C ALA A 125 -9.92 -14.73 2.14
N LEU A 126 -9.20 -14.99 3.22
CA LEU A 126 -9.27 -14.22 4.46
C LEU A 126 -8.83 -12.76 4.24
N VAL A 127 -7.68 -12.56 3.60
CA VAL A 127 -7.15 -11.21 3.32
C VAL A 127 -8.04 -10.47 2.32
N MET A 128 -8.49 -11.12 1.24
CA MET A 128 -9.44 -10.52 0.30
C MET A 128 -10.75 -10.11 0.97
N GLY A 129 -11.24 -10.91 1.94
CA GLY A 129 -12.41 -10.58 2.73
C GLY A 129 -12.25 -9.28 3.52
N SER A 130 -11.07 -9.02 4.07
CA SER A 130 -10.79 -7.76 4.77
C SER A 130 -10.80 -6.55 3.82
N PHE A 131 -10.34 -6.71 2.57
CA PHE A 131 -10.38 -5.64 1.58
C PHE A 131 -11.80 -5.25 1.17
N LEU A 132 -12.75 -6.20 1.18
CA LEU A 132 -14.17 -5.89 0.91
C LEU A 132 -14.74 -4.91 1.94
N VAL A 133 -14.27 -4.92 3.19
CA VAL A 133 -14.66 -3.93 4.20
C VAL A 133 -14.20 -2.53 3.80
N ASN A 134 -12.95 -2.40 3.37
CA ASN A 134 -12.36 -1.11 2.99
C ASN A 134 -13.02 -0.52 1.75
N MET A 135 -13.44 -1.35 0.79
CA MET A 135 -14.15 -0.88 -0.42
C MET A 135 -15.47 -0.17 -0.09
N GLU A 136 -16.17 -0.57 0.96
CA GLU A 136 -17.42 0.08 1.39
C GLU A 136 -17.19 1.48 1.97
N LEU A 137 -15.96 1.79 2.41
CA LEU A 137 -15.61 3.10 2.96
C LEU A 137 -15.25 4.13 1.90
N VAL A 138 -15.00 3.71 0.66
CA VAL A 138 -14.63 4.60 -0.44
C VAL A 138 -15.85 5.11 -1.18
N THR A 139 -16.02 6.43 -1.22
CA THR A 139 -17.08 7.08 -2.02
C THR A 139 -16.58 7.28 -3.45
N MET A 140 -16.90 6.34 -4.34
CA MET A 140 -16.45 6.37 -5.75
C MET A 140 -16.79 7.66 -6.49
N GLY A 141 -17.97 8.24 -6.22
CA GLY A 141 -18.35 9.51 -6.84
C GLY A 141 -17.43 10.67 -6.45
N MET A 142 -16.97 10.71 -5.20
CA MET A 142 -15.98 11.70 -4.75
C MET A 142 -14.61 11.42 -5.39
N GLN A 143 -14.18 10.17 -5.39
CA GLN A 143 -12.91 9.77 -6.01
C GLN A 143 -12.85 10.18 -7.48
N TYR A 144 -13.86 9.85 -8.28
CA TYR A 144 -13.89 10.26 -9.70
C TYR A 144 -13.93 11.78 -9.87
N SER A 145 -14.63 12.52 -8.99
CA SER A 145 -14.67 13.98 -9.09
C SER A 145 -13.28 14.61 -8.88
N VAL A 146 -12.50 14.09 -7.92
CA VAL A 146 -11.15 14.54 -7.66
C VAL A 146 -10.21 14.07 -8.79
N GLN A 147 -10.15 12.76 -9.03
CA GLN A 147 -9.22 12.18 -10.01
C GLN A 147 -9.42 12.76 -11.42
N CYS A 148 -10.66 12.92 -11.87
CA CYS A 148 -10.96 13.46 -13.19
C CYS A 148 -10.68 14.96 -13.32
N GLY A 149 -10.80 15.71 -12.22
CA GLY A 149 -10.58 17.15 -12.24
C GLY A 149 -9.12 17.55 -12.03
N GLU A 150 -8.42 16.81 -11.19
CA GLU A 150 -7.12 17.23 -10.65
C GLU A 150 -5.95 16.39 -11.15
N GLU A 151 -6.20 15.12 -11.57
CA GLU A 151 -5.13 14.18 -11.92
C GLU A 151 -5.17 13.74 -13.40
N VAL A 152 -6.27 13.12 -13.82
CA VAL A 152 -6.42 12.56 -15.17
C VAL A 152 -6.30 13.65 -16.24
N TYR A 153 -6.74 14.86 -15.92
CA TYR A 153 -6.64 16.02 -16.81
C TYR A 153 -5.18 16.36 -17.18
N PHE A 154 -4.23 16.14 -16.27
CA PHE A 154 -2.80 16.38 -16.49
C PHE A 154 -2.06 15.15 -17.04
N SER A 155 -2.78 14.10 -17.40
CA SER A 155 -2.26 12.87 -17.97
C SER A 155 -2.86 12.61 -19.34
N SER A 156 -2.28 11.69 -20.11
CA SER A 156 -2.85 11.26 -21.39
C SER A 156 -2.85 9.73 -21.54
N PRO A 157 -3.83 9.17 -22.30
CA PRO A 157 -3.82 7.74 -22.62
C PRO A 157 -2.51 7.28 -23.28
N GLY A 158 -1.87 8.15 -24.07
CA GLY A 158 -0.62 7.83 -24.75
C GLY A 158 0.57 7.73 -23.80
N GLU A 159 0.66 8.62 -22.80
CA GLU A 159 1.68 8.54 -21.74
C GLU A 159 1.50 7.31 -20.87
N PHE A 160 0.26 7.02 -20.47
CA PHE A 160 -0.08 5.81 -19.75
C PHE A 160 0.30 4.54 -20.52
N ALA A 161 -0.12 4.41 -21.79
CA ALA A 161 0.18 3.25 -22.60
C ALA A 161 1.70 3.03 -22.79
N ALA A 162 2.46 4.12 -22.98
CA ALA A 162 3.91 4.05 -23.09
C ALA A 162 4.57 3.60 -21.78
N ALA A 163 4.04 4.05 -20.62
CA ALA A 163 4.51 3.61 -19.32
C ALA A 163 4.20 2.12 -19.07
N ALA A 164 2.98 1.67 -19.36
CA ALA A 164 2.58 0.28 -19.20
C ALA A 164 3.36 -0.69 -20.10
N GLU A 165 3.70 -0.28 -21.33
CA GLU A 165 4.54 -1.09 -22.25
C GLU A 165 5.96 -1.34 -21.72
N ALA A 166 6.47 -0.50 -20.83
CA ALA A 166 7.79 -0.69 -20.23
C ALA A 166 7.81 -1.80 -19.16
N TYR A 167 6.64 -2.22 -18.67
CA TYR A 167 6.46 -3.21 -17.60
C TYR A 167 5.49 -4.32 -18.04
N PRO A 168 5.91 -5.21 -18.94
CA PRO A 168 5.03 -6.19 -19.58
C PRO A 168 4.40 -7.18 -18.57
N GLU A 169 5.09 -7.50 -17.49
CA GLU A 169 4.62 -8.45 -16.45
C GLU A 169 3.39 -7.94 -15.71
N THR A 170 3.22 -6.63 -15.59
CA THR A 170 2.11 -6.00 -14.84
C THR A 170 1.10 -5.27 -15.73
N ARG A 171 1.36 -5.25 -17.03
CA ARG A 171 0.58 -4.47 -18.01
C ARG A 171 -0.90 -4.80 -17.99
N ASP A 172 -1.24 -6.09 -18.02
CA ASP A 172 -2.63 -6.54 -18.15
C ASP A 172 -3.48 -6.16 -16.94
N LEU A 173 -2.86 -6.02 -15.74
CA LEU A 173 -3.51 -5.45 -14.57
C LEU A 173 -4.00 -4.02 -14.84
N PHE A 174 -3.15 -3.19 -15.43
CA PHE A 174 -3.50 -1.79 -15.71
C PHE A 174 -4.51 -1.67 -16.85
N ASP A 175 -4.45 -2.55 -17.85
CA ASP A 175 -5.47 -2.59 -18.91
C ASP A 175 -6.84 -2.98 -18.37
N SER A 176 -6.91 -3.82 -17.33
CA SER A 176 -8.15 -4.29 -16.71
C SER A 176 -8.67 -3.41 -15.56
N SER A 177 -7.82 -2.61 -14.93
CA SER A 177 -8.18 -1.79 -13.77
C SER A 177 -9.04 -0.59 -14.12
N PRO A 178 -10.25 -0.43 -13.56
CA PRO A 178 -11.10 0.72 -13.84
C PRO A 178 -10.59 2.03 -13.24
N ASN A 179 -9.76 1.98 -12.20
CA ASN A 179 -9.34 3.15 -11.44
C ASN A 179 -7.88 3.57 -11.69
N LEU A 180 -7.05 2.65 -12.16
CA LEU A 180 -5.62 2.89 -12.42
C LEU A 180 -5.23 2.60 -13.88
N GLY A 181 -6.15 2.08 -14.70
CA GLY A 181 -5.92 1.68 -16.07
C GLY A 181 -6.42 2.68 -17.11
N GLU A 182 -6.33 2.29 -18.39
CA GLU A 182 -6.75 3.12 -19.53
C GLU A 182 -8.23 3.56 -19.43
N SER A 183 -9.08 2.75 -18.82
CA SER A 183 -10.51 3.02 -18.67
C SER A 183 -10.83 4.31 -17.91
N ILE A 184 -9.91 4.79 -17.03
CA ILE A 184 -10.13 6.02 -16.26
C ILE A 184 -10.31 7.24 -17.18
N PHE A 185 -9.61 7.30 -18.31
CA PHE A 185 -9.72 8.41 -19.25
C PHE A 185 -11.14 8.46 -19.85
N THR A 186 -11.70 7.31 -20.24
CA THR A 186 -13.09 7.22 -20.72
C THR A 186 -14.10 7.54 -19.63
N ILE A 187 -13.87 7.06 -18.40
CA ILE A 187 -14.72 7.39 -17.25
C ILE A 187 -14.73 8.89 -17.02
N CYS A 188 -13.59 9.56 -17.09
CA CYS A 188 -13.49 11.00 -16.86
C CYS A 188 -14.12 11.85 -17.96
N GLU A 189 -14.07 11.40 -19.23
CA GLU A 189 -14.83 12.03 -20.32
C GLU A 189 -16.35 12.00 -20.06
N ILE A 190 -16.86 10.87 -19.54
CA ILE A 190 -18.28 10.72 -19.22
C ILE A 190 -18.64 11.50 -17.95
N TRP A 191 -17.75 11.48 -16.94
CA TRP A 191 -17.97 12.14 -15.65
C TRP A 191 -18.08 13.65 -15.79
N GLY A 192 -17.24 14.24 -16.65
CA GLY A 192 -17.28 15.66 -16.99
C GLY A 192 -16.96 16.58 -15.82
N ALA A 193 -15.99 16.18 -14.98
CA ALA A 193 -15.49 17.05 -13.92
C ALA A 193 -14.92 18.34 -14.49
N LYS A 194 -14.99 19.42 -13.70
CA LYS A 194 -14.34 20.67 -14.08
C LYS A 194 -12.83 20.52 -13.93
N GLU A 195 -12.11 20.87 -14.97
CA GLU A 195 -10.65 20.93 -14.97
C GLU A 195 -10.13 21.86 -13.87
N ALA A 196 -9.13 21.38 -13.12
CA ALA A 196 -8.42 22.21 -12.15
C ALA A 196 -7.55 23.28 -12.82
N ASP A 197 -7.14 24.26 -12.05
CA ASP A 197 -6.18 25.27 -12.53
C ASP A 197 -4.81 24.59 -12.78
N PRO A 198 -4.07 24.95 -13.85
CA PRO A 198 -2.75 24.38 -14.13
C PRO A 198 -1.77 24.40 -12.96
N ILE A 199 -1.95 25.30 -11.99
CA ILE A 199 -1.12 25.35 -10.77
C ILE A 199 -1.26 24.07 -9.92
N GLU A 200 -2.34 23.31 -10.10
CA GLU A 200 -2.53 22.01 -9.41
C GLU A 200 -1.53 20.94 -9.87
N ASN A 201 -0.85 21.16 -11.00
CA ASN A 201 0.23 20.29 -11.48
C ASN A 201 1.63 20.90 -11.29
N GLU A 202 1.75 21.87 -10.39
CA GLU A 202 3.02 22.54 -10.09
C GLU A 202 3.51 22.19 -8.67
N PRO A 203 4.84 22.08 -8.45
CA PRO A 203 5.40 21.81 -7.13
C PRO A 203 4.94 22.84 -6.09
N VAL A 204 4.67 22.38 -4.88
CA VAL A 204 4.35 23.27 -3.76
C VAL A 204 5.64 23.81 -3.15
N ASN A 205 5.82 25.14 -3.18
CA ASN A 205 6.90 25.83 -2.50
C ASN A 205 6.38 26.42 -1.18
N SER A 206 6.93 26.02 -0.05
CA SER A 206 6.46 26.43 1.28
C SER A 206 7.59 26.47 2.30
N GLY A 207 7.53 27.47 3.18
CA GLY A 207 8.38 27.54 4.38
C GLY A 207 7.67 27.04 5.65
N ILE A 208 6.49 26.45 5.55
CA ILE A 208 5.80 25.85 6.69
C ILE A 208 6.59 24.58 7.11
N PRO A 209 6.87 24.40 8.42
CA PRO A 209 7.51 23.18 8.88
C PRO A 209 6.74 21.95 8.43
N THR A 210 7.42 21.03 7.72
CA THR A 210 6.79 19.86 7.13
C THR A 210 7.58 18.59 7.46
N LEU A 211 6.90 17.54 7.90
CA LEU A 211 7.44 16.19 8.00
C LEU A 211 6.93 15.36 6.83
N VAL A 212 7.83 14.71 6.11
CA VAL A 212 7.50 13.82 4.99
C VAL A 212 7.88 12.40 5.38
N LEU A 213 6.90 11.50 5.39
CA LEU A 213 7.07 10.10 5.74
C LEU A 213 6.79 9.23 4.51
N ALA A 214 7.60 8.19 4.31
CA ALA A 214 7.45 7.26 3.20
C ALA A 214 7.73 5.82 3.66
N GLY A 215 6.90 4.87 3.22
CA GLY A 215 7.14 3.44 3.43
C GLY A 215 7.93 2.83 2.27
N GLU A 216 8.93 1.99 2.58
CA GLU A 216 9.76 1.33 1.58
C GLU A 216 8.95 0.47 0.61
N TYR A 217 7.91 -0.20 1.10
CA TYR A 217 7.06 -1.13 0.34
C TYR A 217 5.84 -0.46 -0.31
N ASP A 218 5.67 0.86 -0.17
CA ASP A 218 4.52 1.57 -0.71
C ASP A 218 4.40 1.39 -2.24
N PRO A 219 3.32 0.76 -2.75
CA PRO A 219 3.20 0.43 -4.16
C PRO A 219 2.70 1.57 -5.03
N ILE A 220 2.19 2.66 -4.44
CA ILE A 220 1.54 3.73 -5.18
C ILE A 220 2.24 5.08 -5.02
N THR A 221 2.70 5.42 -3.81
CA THR A 221 3.43 6.65 -3.50
C THR A 221 4.84 6.31 -2.99
N PRO A 222 5.76 5.94 -3.91
CA PRO A 222 7.08 5.44 -3.55
C PRO A 222 7.90 6.48 -2.78
N PRO A 223 8.93 6.06 -2.02
CA PRO A 223 9.83 6.95 -1.28
C PRO A 223 10.36 8.11 -2.10
N SER A 224 10.71 7.88 -3.38
CA SER A 224 11.19 8.92 -4.31
C SER A 224 10.19 10.07 -4.52
N TRP A 225 8.90 9.82 -4.37
CA TRP A 225 7.90 10.89 -4.44
C TRP A 225 7.88 11.74 -3.17
N GLY A 226 8.13 11.13 -2.00
CA GLY A 226 8.33 11.86 -0.75
C GLY A 226 9.56 12.76 -0.81
N GLU A 227 10.68 12.23 -1.31
CA GLU A 227 11.90 13.01 -1.55
C GLU A 227 11.64 14.20 -2.49
N LEU A 228 10.97 13.95 -3.62
CA LEU A 228 10.62 14.99 -4.60
C LEU A 228 9.74 16.08 -3.98
N ALA A 229 8.77 15.70 -3.13
CA ALA A 229 7.95 16.68 -2.42
C ALA A 229 8.78 17.55 -1.47
N ALA A 230 9.75 16.95 -0.78
CA ALA A 230 10.62 17.65 0.16
C ALA A 230 11.56 18.68 -0.50
N GLU A 231 11.94 18.48 -1.79
CA GLU A 231 12.88 19.37 -2.51
C GLU A 231 12.43 20.84 -2.55
N THR A 232 11.13 21.10 -2.51
CA THR A 232 10.56 22.45 -2.61
C THR A 232 9.95 22.96 -1.31
N LEU A 233 10.14 22.24 -0.21
CA LEU A 233 9.70 22.59 1.14
C LEU A 233 10.90 23.02 1.98
N ASP A 234 11.10 24.34 2.15
CA ASP A 234 12.30 24.94 2.75
C ASP A 234 12.61 24.43 4.18
N ASN A 235 11.59 24.02 4.93
CA ASN A 235 11.69 23.56 6.32
C ASN A 235 11.10 22.14 6.45
N SER A 236 11.58 21.21 5.63
CA SER A 236 11.11 19.82 5.67
C SER A 236 12.11 18.86 6.29
N PHE A 237 11.59 17.81 6.92
CA PHE A 237 12.32 16.62 7.34
C PHE A 237 11.75 15.43 6.61
N TYR A 238 12.58 14.58 6.02
CA TYR A 238 12.18 13.38 5.30
C TYR A 238 12.63 12.14 6.03
N CYS A 239 11.73 11.16 6.16
CA CYS A 239 11.99 9.85 6.76
C CYS A 239 11.41 8.74 5.89
N GLU A 240 12.24 7.77 5.52
CA GLU A 240 11.85 6.51 4.88
C GLU A 240 11.95 5.37 5.90
N PHE A 241 10.93 4.48 5.90
CA PHE A 241 10.81 3.42 6.88
C PHE A 241 10.92 2.04 6.23
N PRO A 242 11.98 1.26 6.58
CA PRO A 242 12.15 -0.12 6.11
C PRO A 242 10.95 -1.01 6.48
N GLY A 243 10.53 -1.86 5.55
CA GLY A 243 9.46 -2.84 5.78
C GLY A 243 8.03 -2.27 5.82
N VAL A 244 7.86 -0.96 5.73
CA VAL A 244 6.57 -0.28 5.86
C VAL A 244 5.90 -0.08 4.51
N GLY A 245 4.58 -0.33 4.44
CA GLY A 245 3.72 -0.06 3.29
C GLY A 245 3.23 1.39 3.23
N HIS A 246 1.99 1.58 2.79
CA HIS A 246 1.38 2.92 2.64
C HIS A 246 0.83 3.45 3.96
N GLY A 247 1.14 4.72 4.28
CA GLY A 247 0.67 5.35 5.52
C GLY A 247 1.55 5.01 6.72
N ALA A 248 2.82 5.43 6.70
CA ALA A 248 3.82 5.04 7.69
C ALA A 248 3.41 5.36 9.15
N SER A 249 2.82 6.53 9.42
CA SER A 249 2.43 6.92 10.78
C SER A 249 1.23 6.14 11.33
N ILE A 250 0.51 5.42 10.49
CA ILE A 250 -0.66 4.59 10.86
C ILE A 250 -0.42 3.09 10.63
N SER A 251 0.79 2.70 10.28
CA SER A 251 1.18 1.32 9.98
C SER A 251 1.12 0.35 11.17
N GLY A 252 0.99 0.87 12.39
CA GLY A 252 1.12 0.10 13.63
C GLY A 252 2.55 0.06 14.18
N GLU A 253 3.55 0.50 13.41
CA GLU A 253 4.93 0.58 13.83
C GLU A 253 5.17 1.75 14.80
N GLU A 254 5.91 1.48 15.89
CA GLU A 254 6.16 2.50 16.92
C GLU A 254 7.05 3.64 16.41
N CYS A 255 8.06 3.33 15.60
CA CYS A 255 9.07 4.29 15.15
C CYS A 255 8.45 5.42 14.30
N PRO A 256 7.69 5.17 13.21
CA PRO A 256 7.08 6.23 12.42
C PRO A 256 6.13 7.11 13.24
N LEU A 257 5.31 6.48 14.10
CA LEU A 257 4.38 7.20 14.96
C LEU A 257 5.11 8.09 15.97
N SER A 258 6.20 7.62 16.58
CA SER A 258 6.99 8.38 17.56
C SER A 258 7.64 9.61 16.93
N ILE A 259 8.17 9.48 15.70
CA ILE A 259 8.74 10.58 14.92
C ILE A 259 7.65 11.62 14.58
N ALA A 260 6.47 11.18 14.15
CA ALA A 260 5.35 12.05 13.86
C ALA A 260 4.88 12.83 15.10
N LEU A 261 4.79 12.18 16.25
CA LEU A 261 4.42 12.83 17.51
C LEU A 261 5.48 13.82 17.99
N ALA A 262 6.78 13.47 17.90
CA ALA A 262 7.88 14.37 18.26
C ALA A 262 7.87 15.63 17.38
N PHE A 263 7.63 15.48 16.07
CA PHE A 263 7.49 16.61 15.17
C PHE A 263 6.29 17.49 15.52
N LEU A 264 5.16 16.90 15.90
CA LEU A 264 3.99 17.69 16.35
C LEU A 264 4.27 18.46 17.64
N ASP A 265 5.13 17.96 18.53
CA ASP A 265 5.53 18.69 19.74
C ASP A 265 6.40 19.90 19.42
N ASP A 266 7.45 19.74 18.57
CA ASP A 266 8.31 20.83 18.10
C ASP A 266 8.61 20.70 16.60
N PRO A 267 7.79 21.30 15.72
CA PRO A 267 7.95 21.17 14.26
C PRO A 267 9.14 21.95 13.69
N THR A 268 9.87 22.69 14.50
CA THR A 268 11.05 23.46 14.08
C THR A 268 12.37 22.73 14.32
N THR A 269 12.31 21.63 15.05
CA THR A 269 13.47 20.78 15.35
C THR A 269 13.30 19.42 14.65
N GLU A 270 14.38 18.96 14.01
CA GLU A 270 14.40 17.65 13.38
C GLU A 270 14.12 16.56 14.43
N PRO A 271 13.11 15.69 14.22
CA PRO A 271 12.84 14.58 15.12
C PRO A 271 14.02 13.59 15.17
N ASP A 272 14.21 12.95 16.32
CA ASP A 272 15.20 11.86 16.43
C ASP A 272 14.73 10.64 15.61
N GLY A 273 15.42 10.40 14.49
CA GLY A 273 15.18 9.28 13.58
C GLY A 273 16.03 8.03 13.89
N SER A 274 16.69 7.96 15.06
CA SER A 274 17.60 6.84 15.38
C SER A 274 16.91 5.47 15.38
N CYS A 275 15.62 5.41 15.69
CA CYS A 275 14.83 4.19 15.64
C CYS A 275 14.72 3.58 14.23
N ILE A 276 14.82 4.38 13.16
CA ILE A 276 14.81 3.88 11.78
C ILE A 276 15.95 2.89 11.52
N ALA A 277 17.13 3.18 12.09
CA ALA A 277 18.29 2.30 11.95
C ALA A 277 18.14 0.96 12.69
N GLU A 278 17.18 0.85 13.59
CA GLU A 278 16.84 -0.37 14.31
C GLU A 278 15.71 -1.17 13.63
N MET A 279 15.01 -0.55 12.67
CA MET A 279 14.00 -1.24 11.86
C MET A 279 14.66 -2.22 10.90
N SER A 280 14.03 -3.36 10.74
CA SER A 280 14.36 -4.35 9.71
C SER A 280 13.27 -4.36 8.63
N GLY A 281 13.49 -5.07 7.53
CA GLY A 281 12.41 -5.43 6.61
C GLY A 281 11.30 -6.25 7.29
N PRO A 282 10.28 -6.68 6.54
CA PRO A 282 9.17 -7.46 7.08
C PRO A 282 9.68 -8.75 7.78
N ASP A 283 9.10 -9.08 8.92
CA ASP A 283 9.32 -10.37 9.58
C ASP A 283 8.45 -11.43 8.87
N PHE A 284 8.97 -11.97 7.76
CA PHE A 284 8.22 -12.87 6.89
C PHE A 284 7.78 -14.12 7.61
N PHE A 285 6.49 -14.42 7.51
CA PHE A 285 5.92 -15.64 8.09
C PHE A 285 6.46 -16.87 7.37
N THR A 286 7.07 -17.78 8.13
CA THR A 286 7.58 -19.06 7.63
C THR A 286 6.86 -20.25 8.30
N PRO A 287 6.82 -21.44 7.66
CA PRO A 287 6.20 -22.62 8.26
C PRO A 287 6.80 -23.05 9.59
N GLU A 288 8.02 -22.66 9.90
CA GLU A 288 8.70 -22.93 11.18
C GLU A 288 8.36 -21.91 12.27
N THR A 289 7.67 -20.83 11.94
CA THR A 289 7.20 -19.87 12.92
C THR A 289 6.10 -20.50 13.77
N GLU A 290 6.47 -21.10 14.89
CA GLU A 290 5.50 -21.57 15.88
C GLU A 290 4.74 -20.39 16.46
N ILE A 291 3.47 -20.27 16.08
CA ILE A 291 2.59 -19.27 16.71
C ILE A 291 2.24 -19.77 18.10
N THR A 292 2.93 -19.28 19.11
CA THR A 292 2.56 -19.52 20.50
C THR A 292 1.28 -18.73 20.79
N LEU A 293 0.21 -19.44 21.08
CA LEU A 293 -1.07 -18.82 21.47
C LEU A 293 -1.13 -18.67 22.98
N VAL A 294 -1.42 -17.44 23.45
CA VAL A 294 -1.61 -17.13 24.86
C VAL A 294 -3.07 -16.77 25.14
N PRO A 295 -3.64 -17.14 26.30
CA PRO A 295 -4.99 -16.76 26.69
C PRO A 295 -5.09 -15.27 26.88
N PHE A 296 -6.18 -14.67 26.37
CA PHE A 296 -6.56 -13.29 26.69
C PHE A 296 -7.99 -13.22 27.24
N THR A 297 -8.26 -12.16 27.99
CA THR A 297 -9.61 -11.83 28.48
C THR A 297 -9.78 -10.32 28.43
N SER A 298 -10.80 -9.86 27.72
CA SER A 298 -11.24 -8.47 27.77
C SER A 298 -12.44 -8.33 28.69
N GLU A 299 -12.25 -7.72 29.86
CA GLU A 299 -13.34 -7.43 30.81
C GLU A 299 -14.33 -6.41 30.23
N ILE A 300 -13.83 -5.48 29.39
CA ILE A 300 -14.65 -4.42 28.77
C ILE A 300 -15.62 -5.01 27.74
N LEU A 301 -15.14 -5.94 26.92
CA LEU A 301 -15.94 -6.56 25.87
C LEU A 301 -16.65 -7.83 26.35
N GLY A 302 -16.28 -8.36 27.51
CA GLY A 302 -16.82 -9.59 28.06
C GLY A 302 -16.45 -10.84 27.25
N ILE A 303 -15.31 -10.81 26.55
CA ILE A 303 -14.81 -11.91 25.71
C ILE A 303 -13.52 -12.49 26.27
N SER A 304 -13.29 -13.76 26.01
CA SER A 304 -12.03 -14.44 26.26
C SER A 304 -11.69 -15.38 25.11
N GLY A 305 -10.42 -15.61 24.87
CA GLY A 305 -9.93 -16.43 23.78
C GLY A 305 -8.46 -16.68 23.87
N VAL A 306 -7.82 -16.90 22.72
CA VAL A 306 -6.39 -16.97 22.59
C VAL A 306 -5.94 -16.02 21.49
N VAL A 307 -4.77 -15.42 21.66
CA VAL A 307 -4.11 -14.54 20.67
C VAL A 307 -2.66 -14.98 20.52
N PRO A 308 -1.99 -14.68 19.41
CA PRO A 308 -0.56 -14.86 19.29
C PRO A 308 0.19 -14.11 20.43
N GLU A 309 1.22 -14.75 20.99
CA GLU A 309 2.05 -14.15 22.05
C GLU A 309 2.71 -12.84 21.61
N SER A 310 2.98 -12.70 20.31
CA SER A 310 3.54 -11.49 19.71
C SER A 310 2.57 -10.33 19.59
N TRP A 311 1.25 -10.56 19.79
CA TRP A 311 0.26 -9.48 19.74
C TRP A 311 0.34 -8.61 21.00
N VAL A 312 0.42 -7.31 20.79
CA VAL A 312 0.46 -6.33 21.87
C VAL A 312 -0.93 -5.72 22.04
N GLU A 313 -1.41 -5.68 23.28
CA GLU A 313 -2.66 -5.00 23.58
C GLU A 313 -2.49 -3.48 23.39
N LEU A 314 -3.10 -2.91 22.34
CA LEU A 314 -3.04 -1.48 22.01
C LEU A 314 -3.94 -0.64 22.91
N SER A 315 -5.04 -1.22 23.37
CA SER A 315 -5.94 -0.67 24.38
C SER A 315 -6.71 -1.82 25.01
N PRO A 316 -7.33 -1.65 26.20
CA PRO A 316 -8.00 -2.76 26.88
C PRO A 316 -8.94 -3.55 25.98
N GLY A 317 -8.54 -4.77 25.61
CA GLY A 317 -9.28 -5.70 24.74
C GLY A 317 -9.08 -5.51 23.22
N THR A 318 -8.12 -4.71 22.79
CA THR A 318 -7.76 -4.52 21.37
C THR A 318 -6.29 -4.96 21.17
N TYR A 319 -6.08 -5.95 20.30
CA TYR A 319 -4.77 -6.52 19.98
C TYR A 319 -4.44 -6.28 18.52
#